data_84717d6554a691314492c0739c0fb1af
#
_entry.id   84717d6554a691314492c0739c0fb1af
#
_cell.length_a   1.000
_cell.length_b   1.000
_cell.length_c   1.000
_cell.angle_alpha   90.00
_cell.angle_beta   90.00
_cell.angle_gamma   90.00
#
_symmetry.space_group_name_H-M   'P 1'
#
loop_
_entity.id
_entity.type
_entity.pdbx_description
1 polymer ?
#
loop_
_entity_poly.entity_id
_entity_poly.type
_entity_poly.pdbx_seq_one_letter_code
_entity_poly.pdbx_strand_id
1 'polypeptide(L)'
;MRAGHIPEDWLARHLTELDRIDGDLDTLSARIAQVRTWTFVTNRPDWLRDPEHWQSVARRVEDTLSDALHERLAQRFIDRRTSVLMRRLRENAMLEAEITGNGEVIVEGQHVGHLSGFRFSPDAQTPGEAAKALNAAAQKALAGEIEGRAARVHEAVDEAFVLANDGVIRWLGEPIGKIAPGEKLLEPRAQVLADEQLTGASLELVQKRLDLWLAQHVKRLLGPLSDLEKGEGLEGIARGIAFQISEALGVLDRTQVAEDVKGLSQEARAALRKLGVRFGAYHLYLPALMKPAPRSLAVQLWGLKHDHAEAGKALEAVPHLAASGRTSFPVDKDVPKSFYRVAGFKICGERTVRVDILERLADLIRPAVAYRPGITAGEPPPGTADRDGFIVTVGMTSLVGCSGESFASILRALGYVGEQRKGPAITIPLIARAPTEPVQPSANDAVSSELSEKPADAAEEASIAPAAAADGSETAVVETELLSQPQEAADEAGEPAQAAPAEEAAATAAIENAVVEAAESVVQPADAEDGIAPETGVQESAAEAEAPMIEIW
;
A
#
# COMPACT_ATOMS: atom_id res chain seq x y z
N MET A 1 31.70 17.82 68.59
CA MET A 1 30.74 16.67 68.70
C MET A 1 30.32 16.46 70.17
N ARG A 2 29.39 17.29 70.69
CA ARG A 2 28.88 17.11 72.07
C ARG A 2 27.62 16.23 72.17
N ALA A 3 27.13 15.72 71.04
CA ALA A 3 25.89 14.89 70.99
C ALA A 3 25.98 13.60 70.18
N GLY A 4 27.18 13.17 69.80
CA GLY A 4 27.39 11.91 69.04
C GLY A 4 26.99 11.95 67.55
N HIS A 5 26.29 13.01 67.11
CA HIS A 5 25.83 13.13 65.72
C HIS A 5 26.44 14.37 65.03
N ILE A 6 26.54 14.32 63.70
CA ILE A 6 26.98 15.44 62.88
C ILE A 6 25.83 16.49 62.83
N PRO A 7 26.11 17.79 63.04
CA PRO A 7 25.10 18.83 62.90
C PRO A 7 24.55 18.90 61.47
N GLU A 8 23.25 18.83 61.29
CA GLU A 8 22.56 18.82 60.00
C GLU A 8 22.84 20.11 59.21
N ASP A 9 22.84 21.30 59.89
CA ASP A 9 23.16 22.59 59.24
C ASP A 9 24.58 22.65 58.68
N TRP A 10 25.50 21.90 59.27
CA TRP A 10 26.87 21.84 58.79
C TRP A 10 26.97 20.95 57.54
N LEU A 11 26.31 19.80 57.54
CA LEU A 11 26.23 18.90 56.39
C LEU A 11 25.51 19.57 55.21
N ALA A 12 24.36 20.25 55.50
CA ALA A 12 23.60 20.99 54.52
C ALA A 12 24.43 22.01 53.75
N ARG A 13 25.22 22.81 54.47
CA ARG A 13 26.10 23.82 53.86
C ARG A 13 27.10 23.19 52.89
N HIS A 14 27.75 22.12 53.27
CA HIS A 14 28.73 21.46 52.41
C HIS A 14 28.11 20.83 51.18
N LEU A 15 26.93 20.20 51.29
CA LEU A 15 26.21 19.63 50.14
C LEU A 15 25.70 20.76 49.23
N THR A 16 25.19 21.87 49.76
CA THR A 16 24.74 23.03 48.97
C THR A 16 25.91 23.72 48.23
N GLU A 17 27.11 23.81 48.83
CA GLU A 17 28.30 24.35 48.18
C GLU A 17 28.76 23.48 47.00
N LEU A 18 28.49 22.16 47.05
CA LEU A 18 28.83 21.22 46.00
C LEU A 18 27.74 21.10 44.93
N ASP A 19 26.48 21.46 45.24
CA ASP A 19 25.34 21.43 44.32
C ASP A 19 25.41 22.59 43.32
N ARG A 20 26.46 22.60 42.50
CA ARG A 20 26.74 23.64 41.50
C ARG A 20 27.31 23.00 40.24
N ILE A 21 26.61 23.18 39.14
CA ILE A 21 26.94 22.62 37.81
C ILE A 21 27.89 23.51 36.99
N ASP A 22 28.27 24.68 37.52
CA ASP A 22 29.23 25.59 36.89
C ASP A 22 30.67 25.12 37.05
N GLY A 23 31.49 25.41 36.04
CA GLY A 23 32.90 25.05 36.02
C GLY A 23 33.32 24.17 34.83
N ASP A 24 34.60 23.89 34.78
CA ASP A 24 35.23 23.00 33.82
C ASP A 24 35.16 21.51 34.24
N LEU A 25 35.64 20.63 33.41
CA LEU A 25 35.64 19.17 33.66
C LEU A 25 36.38 18.79 34.94
N ASP A 26 37.51 19.50 35.21
CA ASP A 26 38.34 19.20 36.38
C ASP A 26 37.64 19.65 37.66
N THR A 27 36.95 20.80 37.62
CA THR A 27 36.13 21.30 38.72
C THR A 27 34.97 20.40 39.03
N LEU A 28 34.22 19.96 38.01
CA LEU A 28 33.08 19.01 38.19
C LEU A 28 33.57 17.65 38.72
N SER A 29 34.68 17.13 38.19
CA SER A 29 35.27 15.89 38.68
C SER A 29 35.71 15.98 40.13
N ALA A 30 36.30 17.11 40.53
CA ALA A 30 36.70 17.35 41.90
C ALA A 30 35.49 17.44 42.85
N ARG A 31 34.40 18.12 42.43
CA ARG A 31 33.16 18.17 43.22
C ARG A 31 32.52 16.77 43.36
N ILE A 32 32.48 15.96 42.30
CA ILE A 32 31.97 14.57 42.36
C ILE A 32 32.79 13.75 43.36
N ALA A 33 34.13 13.88 43.33
CA ALA A 33 35.00 13.20 44.29
C ALA A 33 34.68 13.62 45.75
N GLN A 34 34.38 14.92 45.96
CA GLN A 34 34.01 15.43 47.29
C GLN A 34 32.62 14.94 47.70
N VAL A 35 31.61 14.95 46.80
CA VAL A 35 30.25 14.43 47.08
C VAL A 35 30.33 12.98 47.50
N ARG A 36 31.13 12.15 46.86
CA ARG A 36 31.30 10.72 47.23
C ARG A 36 31.76 10.55 48.67
N THR A 37 32.59 11.49 49.19
CA THR A 37 32.94 11.48 50.61
C THR A 37 31.71 11.72 51.47
N TRP A 38 30.83 12.65 51.09
CA TRP A 38 29.60 12.91 51.80
C TRP A 38 28.58 11.78 51.65
N THR A 39 28.47 11.16 50.50
CA THR A 39 27.67 9.93 50.29
C THR A 39 28.14 8.82 51.23
N PHE A 40 29.45 8.66 51.42
CA PHE A 40 29.99 7.73 52.42
C PHE A 40 29.57 8.09 53.84
N VAL A 41 29.65 9.39 54.22
CA VAL A 41 29.27 9.89 55.55
C VAL A 41 27.77 9.67 55.81
N THR A 42 26.93 9.96 54.82
CA THR A 42 25.46 9.82 54.94
C THR A 42 25.00 8.35 55.03
N ASN A 43 25.80 7.41 54.54
CA ASN A 43 25.54 5.98 54.66
C ASN A 43 25.92 5.40 56.04
N ARG A 44 26.39 6.23 56.99
CA ARG A 44 26.68 5.77 58.37
C ARG A 44 25.48 6.05 59.27
N PRO A 45 24.72 5.00 59.70
CA PRO A 45 23.45 5.16 60.40
C PRO A 45 23.60 5.91 61.76
N ASP A 46 24.77 5.76 62.42
CA ASP A 46 24.99 6.32 63.76
C ASP A 46 25.50 7.76 63.74
N TRP A 47 25.77 8.33 62.54
CA TRP A 47 26.37 9.64 62.42
C TRP A 47 25.35 10.76 62.20
N LEU A 48 24.16 10.45 61.71
CA LEU A 48 23.10 11.38 61.37
C LEU A 48 21.80 11.05 62.10
N ARG A 49 20.96 12.04 62.34
CA ARG A 49 19.64 11.83 62.92
C ARG A 49 18.63 11.30 61.88
N ASP A 50 18.74 11.80 60.65
CA ASP A 50 17.92 11.39 59.53
C ASP A 50 18.82 10.96 58.35
N PRO A 51 19.33 9.72 58.38
CA PRO A 51 20.24 9.24 57.35
C PRO A 51 19.57 9.06 56.00
N GLU A 52 18.29 8.69 55.94
CA GLU A 52 17.57 8.47 54.65
C GLU A 52 17.42 9.76 53.85
N HIS A 53 17.04 10.85 54.55
CA HIS A 53 16.95 12.18 53.94
C HIS A 53 18.30 12.60 53.34
N TRP A 54 19.36 12.53 54.14
CA TRP A 54 20.70 12.99 53.71
C TRP A 54 21.34 12.10 52.63
N GLN A 55 21.06 10.82 52.63
CA GLN A 55 21.43 9.90 51.54
C GLN A 55 20.73 10.31 50.22
N SER A 56 19.44 10.59 50.29
CA SER A 56 18.67 11.08 49.15
C SER A 56 19.23 12.41 48.60
N VAL A 57 19.56 13.35 49.46
CA VAL A 57 20.15 14.66 49.08
C VAL A 57 21.53 14.47 48.45
N ALA A 58 22.43 13.68 49.08
CA ALA A 58 23.76 13.44 48.55
C ALA A 58 23.75 12.75 47.21
N ARG A 59 22.86 11.74 47.03
CA ARG A 59 22.67 11.04 45.75
C ARG A 59 22.18 12.00 44.66
N ARG A 60 21.16 12.81 44.93
CA ARG A 60 20.67 13.79 43.97
C ARG A 60 21.77 14.77 43.51
N VAL A 61 22.61 15.28 44.44
CA VAL A 61 23.74 16.15 44.08
C VAL A 61 24.77 15.40 43.25
N GLU A 62 25.06 14.13 43.55
CA GLU A 62 25.97 13.27 42.77
C GLU A 62 25.45 13.06 41.37
N ASP A 63 24.15 12.72 41.22
CA ASP A 63 23.49 12.53 39.91
C ASP A 63 23.53 13.80 39.08
N THR A 64 23.16 14.98 39.68
CA THR A 64 23.17 16.27 38.97
C THR A 64 24.58 16.63 38.48
N LEU A 65 25.60 16.41 39.26
CA LEU A 65 26.99 16.69 38.90
C LEU A 65 27.50 15.68 37.84
N SER A 66 27.09 14.43 37.93
CA SER A 66 27.43 13.40 36.95
C SER A 66 26.84 13.72 35.59
N ASP A 67 25.58 14.12 35.53
CA ASP A 67 24.90 14.52 34.29
C ASP A 67 25.60 15.75 33.67
N ALA A 68 25.92 16.76 34.49
CA ALA A 68 26.66 17.93 34.04
C ALA A 68 28.05 17.60 33.52
N LEU A 69 28.76 16.66 34.16
CA LEU A 69 30.05 16.17 33.70
C LEU A 69 29.94 15.44 32.36
N HIS A 70 28.94 14.57 32.18
CA HIS A 70 28.69 13.87 30.93
C HIS A 70 28.39 14.89 29.80
N GLU A 71 27.55 15.88 30.05
CA GLU A 71 27.25 16.93 29.07
C GLU A 71 28.52 17.70 28.66
N ARG A 72 29.38 18.10 29.63
CA ARG A 72 30.64 18.78 29.34
C ARG A 72 31.66 17.92 28.60
N LEU A 73 31.73 16.63 28.91
CA LEU A 73 32.57 15.68 28.18
C LEU A 73 32.09 15.51 26.74
N ALA A 74 30.81 15.37 26.54
CA ALA A 74 30.22 15.30 25.21
C ALA A 74 30.51 16.56 24.39
N GLN A 75 30.31 17.74 24.99
CA GLN A 75 30.61 19.02 24.36
C GLN A 75 32.10 19.15 23.97
N ARG A 76 33.01 18.81 24.87
CA ARG A 76 34.47 18.86 24.60
C ARG A 76 34.89 17.87 23.51
N PHE A 77 34.23 16.72 23.45
CA PHE A 77 34.47 15.72 22.41
C PHE A 77 34.05 16.23 21.04
N ILE A 78 32.85 16.86 20.97
CA ILE A 78 32.32 17.50 19.76
C ILE A 78 33.24 18.63 19.31
N ASP A 79 33.65 19.55 20.22
CA ASP A 79 34.50 20.69 19.90
C ASP A 79 35.89 20.26 19.36
N ARG A 80 36.48 19.20 19.93
CA ARG A 80 37.76 18.68 19.48
C ARG A 80 37.68 18.09 18.08
N ARG A 81 36.63 17.32 17.81
CA ARG A 81 36.39 16.73 16.47
C ARG A 81 36.16 17.84 15.44
N THR A 82 35.32 18.80 15.77
CA THR A 82 35.03 19.95 14.91
C THR A 82 36.28 20.78 14.61
N SER A 83 37.17 20.98 15.58
CA SER A 83 38.42 21.71 15.40
C SER A 83 39.39 21.00 14.44
N VAL A 84 39.51 19.69 14.50
CA VAL A 84 40.34 18.90 13.57
C VAL A 84 39.79 18.96 12.14
N LEU A 85 38.46 18.83 12.01
CA LEU A 85 37.78 18.95 10.74
C LEU A 85 37.96 20.34 10.11
N MET A 86 37.76 21.42 10.90
CA MET A 86 37.95 22.80 10.43
C MET A 86 39.39 23.09 10.01
N ARG A 87 40.36 22.46 10.66
CA ARG A 87 41.76 22.55 10.25
C ARG A 87 41.97 21.90 8.90
N ARG A 88 41.48 20.67 8.67
CA ARG A 88 41.57 19.95 7.38
C ARG A 88 40.84 20.70 6.25
N LEU A 89 39.67 21.28 6.56
CA LEU A 89 38.93 22.11 5.62
C LEU A 89 39.72 23.35 5.18
N ARG A 90 40.42 24.04 6.12
CA ARG A 90 41.29 25.18 5.79
C ARG A 90 42.53 24.80 4.99
N GLU A 91 43.06 23.61 5.23
CA GLU A 91 44.20 23.05 4.51
C GLU A 91 43.82 22.53 3.09
N ASN A 92 42.52 22.65 2.69
CA ASN A 92 42.00 22.18 1.40
C ASN A 92 42.32 20.69 1.11
N ALA A 93 42.52 19.90 2.19
CA ALA A 93 42.77 18.49 2.09
C ALA A 93 41.54 17.77 1.52
N MET A 94 41.75 16.74 0.71
CA MET A 94 40.64 15.87 0.31
C MET A 94 40.08 15.20 1.56
N LEU A 95 38.81 15.48 1.84
CA LEU A 95 38.08 14.86 2.95
C LEU A 95 37.59 13.48 2.49
N GLU A 96 37.84 12.47 3.30
CA GLU A 96 37.28 11.16 3.07
C GLU A 96 35.80 11.16 3.45
N ALA A 97 34.93 10.89 2.47
CA ALA A 97 33.51 10.70 2.70
C ALA A 97 33.15 9.26 2.33
N GLU A 98 32.50 8.61 3.25
CA GLU A 98 31.96 7.29 3.10
C GLU A 98 30.44 7.34 3.14
N ILE A 99 29.78 6.61 2.22
CA ILE A 99 28.33 6.48 2.20
C ILE A 99 28.01 5.04 2.52
N THR A 100 27.32 4.81 3.64
CA THR A 100 26.89 3.47 4.03
C THR A 100 25.79 2.95 3.12
N GLY A 101 25.60 1.63 3.10
CA GLY A 101 24.51 0.99 2.36
C GLY A 101 23.12 1.50 2.72
N ASN A 102 22.96 2.10 3.90
CA ASN A 102 21.70 2.70 4.38
C ASN A 102 21.54 4.19 3.99
N GLY A 103 22.50 4.75 3.23
CA GLY A 103 22.47 6.16 2.83
C GLY A 103 23.01 7.15 3.88
N GLU A 104 23.58 6.68 5.00
CA GLU A 104 24.25 7.56 5.97
C GLU A 104 25.54 8.09 5.37
N VAL A 105 25.73 9.39 5.46
CA VAL A 105 26.90 10.10 4.96
C VAL A 105 27.84 10.38 6.12
N ILE A 106 29.01 9.78 6.07
CA ILE A 106 30.07 9.90 7.08
C ILE A 106 31.24 10.66 6.45
N VAL A 107 31.62 11.80 7.00
CA VAL A 107 32.77 12.58 6.56
C VAL A 107 33.80 12.59 7.69
N GLU A 108 35.02 12.10 7.41
CA GLU A 108 36.11 11.99 8.41
C GLU A 108 35.67 11.25 9.69
N GLY A 109 34.85 10.19 9.52
CA GLY A 109 34.32 9.41 10.64
C GLY A 109 33.23 10.12 11.46
N GLN A 110 32.64 11.22 10.95
CA GLN A 110 31.49 11.89 11.54
C GLN A 110 30.26 11.70 10.67
N HIS A 111 29.15 11.32 11.30
CA HIS A 111 27.84 11.34 10.67
C HIS A 111 27.42 12.78 10.39
N VAL A 112 27.13 13.09 9.13
CA VAL A 112 26.84 14.45 8.67
C VAL A 112 25.38 14.57 8.25
N GLY A 113 24.77 13.47 7.83
CA GLY A 113 23.41 13.43 7.37
C GLY A 113 23.10 12.16 6.59
N HIS A 114 21.97 12.18 5.91
CA HIS A 114 21.45 11.05 5.17
C HIS A 114 21.21 11.41 3.69
N LEU A 115 21.67 10.56 2.77
CA LEU A 115 21.43 10.66 1.34
C LEU A 115 20.28 9.72 0.95
N SER A 116 19.13 10.28 0.61
CA SER A 116 17.96 9.56 0.14
C SER A 116 17.71 9.87 -1.34
N GLY A 117 17.89 8.89 -2.21
CA GLY A 117 17.89 9.10 -3.66
C GLY A 117 18.98 10.09 -4.08
N PHE A 118 18.58 11.26 -4.55
CA PHE A 118 19.47 12.37 -4.92
C PHE A 118 19.36 13.56 -3.97
N ARG A 119 18.74 13.38 -2.80
CA ARG A 119 18.58 14.43 -1.79
C ARG A 119 19.43 14.13 -0.57
N PHE A 120 20.22 15.11 -0.19
CA PHE A 120 21.01 15.08 1.04
C PHE A 120 20.31 15.87 2.14
N SER A 121 19.99 15.20 3.24
CA SER A 121 19.40 15.79 4.44
C SER A 121 20.48 15.89 5.52
N PRO A 122 21.02 17.08 5.82
CA PRO A 122 22.01 17.23 6.89
C PRO A 122 21.38 17.05 8.26
N ASP A 123 22.15 16.54 9.21
CA ASP A 123 21.73 16.43 10.61
C ASP A 123 21.55 17.80 11.26
N ALA A 124 20.42 17.99 11.92
CA ALA A 124 20.03 19.26 12.54
C ALA A 124 20.85 19.64 13.80
N GLN A 125 21.80 18.80 14.22
CA GLN A 125 22.43 18.89 15.55
C GLN A 125 23.62 19.85 15.67
N THR A 126 24.06 20.49 14.59
CA THR A 126 25.25 21.38 14.66
C THR A 126 24.92 22.79 14.21
N PRO A 127 24.51 23.72 15.11
CA PRO A 127 24.37 25.14 14.77
C PRO A 127 25.74 25.80 14.69
N GLY A 128 26.02 26.58 13.63
CA GLY A 128 27.22 27.42 13.51
C GLY A 128 27.94 27.35 12.17
N GLU A 129 29.06 28.05 12.06
CA GLU A 129 29.92 28.10 10.87
C GLU A 129 30.52 26.70 10.53
N ALA A 130 30.79 25.90 11.58
CA ALA A 130 31.28 24.54 11.43
C ALA A 130 30.31 23.64 10.66
N ALA A 131 29.01 23.73 10.93
CA ALA A 131 27.99 22.99 10.21
C ALA A 131 27.92 23.35 8.74
N LYS A 132 28.02 24.65 8.41
CA LYS A 132 28.05 25.09 7.01
C LYS A 132 29.26 24.56 6.25
N ALA A 133 30.43 24.58 6.89
CA ALA A 133 31.66 24.07 6.31
C ALA A 133 31.62 22.53 6.12
N LEU A 134 31.06 21.80 7.09
CA LEU A 134 30.88 20.35 7.04
C LEU A 134 29.88 19.96 5.94
N ASN A 135 28.76 20.67 5.84
CA ASN A 135 27.78 20.45 4.77
C ASN A 135 28.37 20.74 3.39
N ALA A 136 29.17 21.82 3.25
CA ALA A 136 29.85 22.11 1.99
C ALA A 136 30.87 21.02 1.60
N ALA A 137 31.58 20.45 2.57
CA ALA A 137 32.48 19.34 2.35
C ALA A 137 31.73 18.06 1.97
N ALA A 138 30.64 17.74 2.68
CA ALA A 138 29.78 16.62 2.35
C ALA A 138 29.21 16.76 0.93
N GLN A 139 28.71 17.92 0.57
CA GLN A 139 28.21 18.22 -0.77
C GLN A 139 29.26 17.98 -1.87
N LYS A 140 30.50 18.42 -1.64
CA LYS A 140 31.58 18.19 -2.60
C LYS A 140 31.95 16.73 -2.74
N ALA A 141 31.96 15.98 -1.64
CA ALA A 141 32.24 14.56 -1.64
C ALA A 141 31.09 13.73 -2.25
N LEU A 142 29.84 14.16 -2.03
CA LEU A 142 28.67 13.51 -2.59
C LEU A 142 28.52 13.67 -4.11
N ALA A 143 29.11 14.69 -4.72
CA ALA A 143 28.98 14.95 -6.17
C ALA A 143 29.35 13.70 -7.01
N GLY A 144 30.46 13.05 -6.71
CA GLY A 144 30.90 11.84 -7.42
C GLY A 144 29.94 10.65 -7.23
N GLU A 145 29.41 10.47 -6.02
CA GLU A 145 28.43 9.41 -5.76
C GLU A 145 27.09 9.67 -6.44
N ILE A 146 26.63 10.92 -6.45
CA ILE A 146 25.40 11.33 -7.14
C ILE A 146 25.50 11.11 -8.65
N GLU A 147 26.65 11.42 -9.26
CA GLU A 147 26.91 11.09 -10.67
C GLU A 147 26.93 9.58 -10.91
N GLY A 148 27.59 8.82 -10.04
CA GLY A 148 27.59 7.36 -10.10
C GLY A 148 26.19 6.77 -9.92
N ARG A 149 25.36 7.32 -9.02
CA ARG A 149 23.95 6.93 -8.86
C ARG A 149 23.13 7.26 -10.10
N ALA A 150 23.33 8.43 -10.71
CA ALA A 150 22.65 8.83 -11.93
C ALA A 150 22.93 7.84 -13.09
N ALA A 151 24.18 7.40 -13.22
CA ALA A 151 24.54 6.37 -14.19
C ALA A 151 23.85 5.04 -13.89
N ARG A 152 23.88 4.57 -12.63
CA ARG A 152 23.19 3.34 -12.19
C ARG A 152 21.68 3.41 -12.43
N VAL A 153 21.03 4.55 -12.17
CA VAL A 153 19.60 4.76 -12.44
C VAL A 153 19.32 4.71 -13.94
N HIS A 154 20.19 5.27 -14.76
CA HIS A 154 20.06 5.23 -16.22
C HIS A 154 20.11 3.81 -16.78
N GLU A 155 21.01 2.97 -16.26
CA GLU A 155 21.21 1.58 -16.69
C GLU A 155 20.24 0.60 -16.01
N ALA A 156 19.52 1.04 -14.98
CA ALA A 156 18.65 0.18 -14.20
C ALA A 156 17.50 -0.40 -15.04
N VAL A 157 17.15 -1.65 -14.76
CA VAL A 157 16.01 -2.35 -15.36
C VAL A 157 14.69 -1.76 -14.86
N ASP A 158 13.62 -1.92 -15.64
CA ASP A 158 12.30 -1.33 -15.32
C ASP A 158 11.70 -1.82 -14.00
N GLU A 159 12.03 -3.04 -13.60
CA GLU A 159 11.56 -3.67 -12.35
C GLU A 159 12.16 -3.04 -11.09
N ALA A 160 13.28 -2.33 -11.23
CA ALA A 160 13.89 -1.60 -10.11
C ALA A 160 13.12 -0.34 -9.72
N PHE A 161 12.18 0.09 -10.56
CA PHE A 161 11.38 1.29 -10.33
C PHE A 161 9.96 0.93 -9.90
N VAL A 162 9.44 1.66 -8.91
CA VAL A 162 8.08 1.51 -8.40
C VAL A 162 7.44 2.88 -8.27
N LEU A 163 6.21 3.02 -8.79
CA LEU A 163 5.36 4.17 -8.51
C LEU A 163 4.54 3.90 -7.25
N ALA A 164 4.78 4.66 -6.21
CA ALA A 164 4.05 4.56 -4.96
C ALA A 164 2.70 5.31 -5.03
N ASN A 165 1.79 5.06 -4.08
CA ASN A 165 0.45 5.67 -4.07
C ASN A 165 0.46 7.19 -3.86
N ASP A 166 1.54 7.74 -3.30
CA ASP A 166 1.79 9.17 -3.12
C ASP A 166 2.28 9.88 -4.39
N GLY A 167 2.39 9.15 -5.50
CA GLY A 167 2.91 9.66 -6.77
C GLY A 167 4.44 9.77 -6.81
N VAL A 168 5.15 9.22 -5.83
CA VAL A 168 6.61 9.21 -5.80
C VAL A 168 7.14 7.99 -6.55
N ILE A 169 8.10 8.24 -7.44
CA ILE A 169 8.85 7.20 -8.14
C ILE A 169 10.03 6.81 -7.27
N ARG A 170 10.09 5.53 -6.90
CA ARG A 170 11.16 4.97 -6.07
C ARG A 170 12.03 4.04 -6.90
N TRP A 171 13.34 4.14 -6.69
CA TRP A 171 14.33 3.23 -7.22
C TRP A 171 15.00 2.48 -6.07
N LEU A 172 14.90 1.16 -6.06
CA LEU A 172 15.36 0.30 -4.96
C LEU A 172 14.85 0.74 -3.57
N GLY A 173 13.63 1.31 -3.53
CA GLY A 173 13.00 1.83 -2.30
C GLY A 173 13.24 3.32 -2.03
N GLU A 174 14.26 3.94 -2.62
CA GLU A 174 14.58 5.34 -2.42
C GLU A 174 13.80 6.28 -3.35
N PRO A 175 13.30 7.43 -2.89
CA PRO A 175 12.58 8.39 -3.69
C PRO A 175 13.52 9.13 -4.63
N ILE A 176 13.32 9.00 -5.94
CA ILE A 176 14.13 9.66 -6.95
C ILE A 176 13.35 10.59 -7.87
N GLY A 177 12.04 10.46 -7.91
CA GLY A 177 11.18 11.28 -8.76
C GLY A 177 9.76 11.35 -8.23
N LYS A 178 8.96 12.23 -8.82
CA LYS A 178 7.53 12.37 -8.57
C LYS A 178 6.81 12.58 -9.89
N ILE A 179 5.59 12.03 -10.02
CA ILE A 179 4.76 12.32 -11.19
C ILE A 179 4.26 13.76 -11.16
N ALA A 180 4.30 14.41 -12.32
CA ALA A 180 3.82 15.76 -12.53
C ALA A 180 2.85 15.79 -13.71
N PRO A 181 1.93 16.78 -13.78
CA PRO A 181 1.00 16.89 -14.88
C PRO A 181 1.75 17.13 -16.19
N GLY A 182 1.34 16.42 -17.25
CA GLY A 182 1.81 16.61 -18.61
C GLY A 182 0.79 17.39 -19.45
N GLU A 183 0.99 17.42 -20.77
CA GLU A 183 0.07 18.09 -21.70
C GLU A 183 -1.28 17.37 -21.77
N LYS A 184 -1.24 16.04 -21.79
CA LYS A 184 -2.43 15.20 -21.72
C LYS A 184 -2.46 14.40 -20.43
N LEU A 185 -3.66 13.96 -20.04
CA LEU A 185 -3.87 13.18 -18.84
C LEU A 185 -3.09 11.85 -18.83
N LEU A 186 -3.00 11.20 -19.99
CA LEU A 186 -2.29 9.93 -20.17
C LEU A 186 -0.79 10.10 -20.50
N GLU A 187 -0.29 11.33 -20.55
CA GLU A 187 1.10 11.66 -20.81
C GLU A 187 1.71 12.48 -19.65
N PRO A 188 1.74 11.93 -18.41
CA PRO A 188 2.37 12.61 -17.29
C PRO A 188 3.87 12.74 -17.50
N ARG A 189 4.50 13.70 -16.82
CA ARG A 189 5.96 13.86 -16.80
C ARG A 189 6.51 13.40 -15.46
N ALA A 190 7.73 12.92 -15.46
CA ALA A 190 8.46 12.68 -14.23
C ALA A 190 9.17 13.98 -13.82
N GLN A 191 9.13 14.32 -12.55
CA GLN A 191 9.93 15.38 -11.95
C GLN A 191 10.98 14.72 -11.06
N VAL A 192 12.25 14.89 -11.38
CA VAL A 192 13.35 14.35 -10.57
C VAL A 192 13.35 15.05 -9.20
N LEU A 193 13.47 14.28 -8.13
CA LEU A 193 13.65 14.75 -6.76
C LEU A 193 15.14 14.78 -6.45
N ALA A 194 15.76 15.93 -6.65
CA ALA A 194 17.18 16.12 -6.45
C ALA A 194 17.47 17.48 -5.83
N ASP A 195 18.63 17.57 -5.19
CA ASP A 195 19.22 18.81 -4.72
C ASP A 195 20.12 19.42 -5.82
N GLU A 196 20.75 20.56 -5.50
CA GLU A 196 21.60 21.34 -6.41
C GLU A 196 22.82 20.57 -6.98
N GLN A 197 23.14 19.40 -6.43
CA GLN A 197 24.32 18.63 -6.85
C GLN A 197 24.06 17.79 -8.11
N LEU A 198 22.81 17.39 -8.38
CA LEU A 198 22.47 16.69 -9.61
C LEU A 198 22.14 17.72 -10.69
N THR A 199 23.11 18.02 -11.55
CA THR A 199 22.99 19.04 -12.58
C THR A 199 23.47 18.53 -13.96
N GLY A 200 23.20 19.33 -15.00
CA GLY A 200 23.73 19.09 -16.33
C GLY A 200 23.34 17.75 -16.95
N ALA A 201 24.32 17.07 -17.52
CA ALA A 201 24.11 15.82 -18.26
C ALA A 201 23.55 14.69 -17.37
N SER A 202 23.98 14.59 -16.13
CA SER A 202 23.52 13.55 -15.18
C SER A 202 22.04 13.72 -14.83
N LEU A 203 21.58 14.96 -14.63
CA LEU A 203 20.15 15.25 -14.43
C LEU A 203 19.33 14.87 -15.65
N GLU A 204 19.80 15.24 -16.86
CA GLU A 204 19.11 14.89 -18.11
C GLU A 204 19.02 13.38 -18.34
N LEU A 205 20.05 12.61 -18.00
CA LEU A 205 20.04 11.15 -18.10
C LEU A 205 18.97 10.54 -17.20
N VAL A 206 18.93 10.96 -15.93
CA VAL A 206 17.91 10.51 -14.97
C VAL A 206 16.51 10.93 -15.43
N GLN A 207 16.34 12.19 -15.87
CA GLN A 207 15.05 12.72 -16.34
C GLN A 207 14.53 11.89 -17.52
N LYS A 208 15.36 11.68 -18.55
CA LYS A 208 15.00 10.88 -19.74
C LYS A 208 14.65 9.44 -19.36
N ARG A 209 15.41 8.83 -18.42
CA ARG A 209 15.14 7.46 -17.96
C ARG A 209 13.80 7.35 -17.23
N LEU A 210 13.50 8.29 -16.34
CA LEU A 210 12.24 8.33 -15.62
C LEU A 210 11.05 8.61 -16.54
N ASP A 211 11.18 9.53 -17.48
CA ASP A 211 10.12 9.83 -18.45
C ASP A 211 9.82 8.60 -19.33
N LEU A 212 10.86 7.90 -19.79
CA LEU A 212 10.72 6.67 -20.58
C LEU A 212 10.02 5.58 -19.78
N TRP A 213 10.48 5.33 -18.53
CA TRP A 213 9.88 4.33 -17.65
C TRP A 213 8.42 4.68 -17.34
N LEU A 214 8.12 5.94 -17.02
CA LEU A 214 6.76 6.40 -16.72
C LEU A 214 5.83 6.22 -17.92
N ALA A 215 6.27 6.58 -19.12
CA ALA A 215 5.49 6.39 -20.35
C ALA A 215 5.19 4.89 -20.59
N GLN A 216 6.18 4.01 -20.40
CA GLN A 216 5.99 2.57 -20.52
C GLN A 216 5.06 2.02 -19.43
N HIS A 217 5.20 2.51 -18.21
CA HIS A 217 4.33 2.12 -17.07
C HIS A 217 2.86 2.51 -17.34
N VAL A 218 2.62 3.75 -17.79
CA VAL A 218 1.28 4.21 -18.19
C VAL A 218 0.73 3.37 -19.34
N LYS A 219 1.51 3.11 -20.37
CA LYS A 219 1.11 2.27 -21.52
C LYS A 219 0.78 0.84 -21.10
N ARG A 220 1.54 0.25 -20.20
CA ARG A 220 1.30 -1.10 -19.68
C ARG A 220 -0.01 -1.21 -18.89
N LEU A 221 -0.32 -0.22 -18.05
CA LEU A 221 -1.49 -0.24 -17.17
C LEU A 221 -2.74 0.37 -17.80
N LEU A 222 -2.60 1.46 -18.55
CA LEU A 222 -3.69 2.23 -19.14
C LEU A 222 -3.72 2.18 -20.68
N GLY A 223 -3.00 1.23 -21.29
CA GLY A 223 -2.95 1.05 -22.75
C GLY A 223 -4.32 1.05 -23.42
N PRO A 224 -5.33 0.32 -22.88
CA PRO A 224 -6.68 0.33 -23.45
C PRO A 224 -7.31 1.73 -23.56
N LEU A 225 -6.96 2.69 -22.69
CA LEU A 225 -7.43 4.08 -22.82
C LEU A 225 -6.74 4.80 -24.00
N SER A 226 -5.44 4.60 -24.15
CA SER A 226 -4.69 5.16 -25.28
C SER A 226 -5.19 4.62 -26.63
N ASP A 227 -5.57 3.34 -26.66
CA ASP A 227 -6.13 2.72 -27.87
C ASP A 227 -7.54 3.27 -28.19
N LEU A 228 -8.36 3.55 -27.19
CA LEU A 228 -9.64 4.23 -27.35
C LEU A 228 -9.47 5.70 -27.79
N GLU A 229 -8.48 6.42 -27.25
CA GLU A 229 -8.19 7.80 -27.62
C GLU A 229 -7.77 7.91 -29.11
N LYS A 230 -6.94 6.97 -29.59
CA LYS A 230 -6.57 6.88 -31.01
C LYS A 230 -7.78 6.58 -31.87
N GLY A 231 -8.71 5.74 -31.39
CA GLY A 231 -9.95 5.41 -32.06
C GLY A 231 -9.75 4.78 -33.45
N GLU A 232 -8.71 3.95 -33.60
CA GLU A 232 -8.41 3.28 -34.87
C GLU A 232 -9.59 2.37 -35.29
N GLY A 233 -10.10 2.59 -36.49
CA GLY A 233 -11.27 1.86 -37.00
C GLY A 233 -12.62 2.27 -36.39
N LEU A 234 -12.68 3.39 -35.66
CA LEU A 234 -13.92 3.95 -35.13
C LEU A 234 -14.28 5.23 -35.89
N GLU A 235 -15.53 5.35 -36.32
CA GLU A 235 -16.08 6.51 -37.02
C GLU A 235 -17.33 7.06 -36.32
N GLY A 236 -17.64 8.31 -36.57
CA GLY A 236 -18.87 8.97 -36.13
C GLY A 236 -19.13 8.85 -34.62
N ILE A 237 -20.34 8.39 -34.25
CA ILE A 237 -20.81 8.26 -32.85
C ILE A 237 -19.88 7.33 -32.04
N ALA A 238 -19.39 6.23 -32.64
CA ALA A 238 -18.53 5.28 -31.93
C ALA A 238 -17.23 5.93 -31.48
N ARG A 239 -16.63 6.78 -32.29
CA ARG A 239 -15.42 7.54 -31.94
C ARG A 239 -15.70 8.54 -30.81
N GLY A 240 -16.88 9.19 -30.84
CA GLY A 240 -17.30 10.10 -29.78
C GLY A 240 -17.47 9.39 -28.44
N ILE A 241 -18.08 8.20 -28.43
CA ILE A 241 -18.22 7.38 -27.22
C ILE A 241 -16.84 6.90 -26.73
N ALA A 242 -15.96 6.45 -27.60
CA ALA A 242 -14.61 6.03 -27.23
C ALA A 242 -13.82 7.16 -26.57
N PHE A 243 -13.90 8.37 -27.11
CA PHE A 243 -13.29 9.56 -26.53
C PHE A 243 -13.85 9.89 -25.14
N GLN A 244 -15.19 9.86 -24.98
CA GLN A 244 -15.83 10.09 -23.67
C GLN A 244 -15.43 9.04 -22.63
N ILE A 245 -15.30 7.77 -23.03
CA ILE A 245 -14.81 6.70 -22.10
C ILE A 245 -13.35 6.96 -21.71
N SER A 246 -12.50 7.41 -22.64
CA SER A 246 -11.11 7.74 -22.36
C SER A 246 -11.00 8.92 -21.40
N GLU A 247 -11.74 10.00 -21.62
CA GLU A 247 -11.78 11.17 -20.72
C GLU A 247 -12.34 10.82 -19.33
N ALA A 248 -13.29 9.88 -19.26
CA ALA A 248 -13.86 9.36 -18.01
C ALA A 248 -12.96 8.29 -17.35
N LEU A 249 -11.71 8.11 -17.83
CA LEU A 249 -10.76 7.12 -17.31
C LEU A 249 -11.34 5.69 -17.28
N GLY A 250 -12.10 5.34 -18.33
CA GLY A 250 -12.57 3.99 -18.58
C GLY A 250 -13.87 3.58 -17.88
N VAL A 251 -14.60 4.53 -17.26
CA VAL A 251 -15.95 4.30 -16.68
C VAL A 251 -16.87 5.44 -17.05
N LEU A 252 -17.85 5.17 -17.90
CA LEU A 252 -18.84 6.13 -18.35
C LEU A 252 -20.25 5.68 -17.96
N ASP A 253 -21.04 6.56 -17.36
CA ASP A 253 -22.44 6.27 -17.01
C ASP A 253 -23.26 6.16 -18.30
N ARG A 254 -23.98 5.06 -18.46
CA ARG A 254 -24.78 4.80 -19.67
C ARG A 254 -25.89 5.82 -19.87
N THR A 255 -26.39 6.45 -18.83
CA THR A 255 -27.43 7.49 -18.94
C THR A 255 -26.95 8.70 -19.71
N GLN A 256 -25.65 9.05 -19.61
CA GLN A 256 -25.05 10.19 -20.32
C GLN A 256 -24.98 10.00 -21.83
N VAL A 257 -24.89 8.76 -22.28
CA VAL A 257 -24.71 8.40 -23.70
C VAL A 257 -25.84 7.48 -24.21
N ALA A 258 -27.00 7.52 -23.55
CA ALA A 258 -28.10 6.61 -23.85
C ALA A 258 -28.58 6.70 -25.31
N GLU A 259 -28.73 7.91 -25.85
CA GLU A 259 -29.15 8.16 -27.22
C GLU A 259 -28.06 7.78 -28.23
N ASP A 260 -26.79 8.10 -27.92
CA ASP A 260 -25.64 7.73 -28.76
C ASP A 260 -25.53 6.20 -28.85
N VAL A 261 -25.71 5.50 -27.73
CA VAL A 261 -25.68 4.02 -27.71
C VAL A 261 -26.84 3.41 -28.49
N LYS A 262 -28.02 4.03 -28.49
CA LYS A 262 -29.14 3.55 -29.33
C LYS A 262 -28.84 3.71 -30.81
N GLY A 263 -28.17 4.82 -31.20
CA GLY A 263 -27.79 5.13 -32.57
C GLY A 263 -26.62 4.30 -33.12
N LEU A 264 -25.90 3.53 -32.27
CA LEU A 264 -24.79 2.69 -32.73
C LEU A 264 -25.26 1.52 -33.58
N SER A 265 -24.62 1.34 -34.74
CA SER A 265 -24.75 0.12 -35.57
C SER A 265 -24.16 -1.10 -34.85
N GLN A 266 -24.52 -2.29 -35.31
CA GLN A 266 -24.00 -3.55 -34.77
C GLN A 266 -22.47 -3.65 -34.98
N GLU A 267 -21.98 -3.18 -36.13
CA GLU A 267 -20.55 -3.15 -36.46
C GLU A 267 -19.77 -2.20 -35.54
N ALA A 268 -20.30 -1.00 -35.31
CA ALA A 268 -19.71 -0.03 -34.41
C ALA A 268 -19.64 -0.55 -32.95
N ARG A 269 -20.68 -1.26 -32.50
CA ARG A 269 -20.65 -1.93 -31.19
C ARG A 269 -19.61 -3.06 -31.14
N ALA A 270 -19.47 -3.83 -32.22
CA ALA A 270 -18.46 -4.88 -32.31
C ALA A 270 -17.03 -4.29 -32.29
N ALA A 271 -16.80 -3.18 -32.99
CA ALA A 271 -15.51 -2.47 -32.98
C ALA A 271 -15.16 -1.96 -31.58
N LEU A 272 -16.09 -1.36 -30.84
CA LEU A 272 -15.88 -0.92 -29.46
C LEU A 272 -15.60 -2.10 -28.50
N ARG A 273 -16.32 -3.24 -28.68
CA ARG A 273 -16.02 -4.46 -27.91
C ARG A 273 -14.63 -5.02 -28.19
N LYS A 274 -14.17 -4.95 -29.45
CA LYS A 274 -12.81 -5.37 -29.83
C LYS A 274 -11.73 -4.54 -29.14
N LEU A 275 -12.00 -3.26 -28.86
CA LEU A 275 -11.15 -2.37 -28.05
C LEU A 275 -11.32 -2.58 -26.54
N GLY A 276 -12.08 -3.60 -26.12
CA GLY A 276 -12.28 -3.98 -24.72
C GLY A 276 -13.43 -3.29 -24.01
N VAL A 277 -14.24 -2.45 -24.68
CA VAL A 277 -15.39 -1.79 -24.06
C VAL A 277 -16.51 -2.81 -23.79
N ARG A 278 -16.95 -2.89 -22.54
CA ARG A 278 -18.13 -3.66 -22.14
C ARG A 278 -19.34 -2.73 -22.00
N PHE A 279 -20.43 -3.12 -22.69
CA PHE A 279 -21.72 -2.45 -22.58
C PHE A 279 -22.51 -3.07 -21.43
N GLY A 280 -22.50 -2.44 -20.29
CA GLY A 280 -23.24 -2.90 -19.13
C GLY A 280 -24.66 -2.36 -19.06
N ALA A 281 -25.41 -2.71 -18.02
CA ALA A 281 -26.76 -2.20 -17.75
C ALA A 281 -26.73 -0.71 -17.37
N TYR A 282 -25.78 -0.31 -16.54
CA TYR A 282 -25.64 1.03 -15.96
C TYR A 282 -24.44 1.80 -16.51
N HIS A 283 -23.40 1.11 -17.00
CA HIS A 283 -22.15 1.74 -17.42
C HIS A 283 -21.62 1.14 -18.73
N LEU A 284 -20.87 1.99 -19.47
CA LEU A 284 -19.89 1.54 -20.44
C LEU A 284 -18.54 1.59 -19.77
N TYR A 285 -17.81 0.47 -19.75
CA TYR A 285 -16.55 0.42 -19.01
C TYR A 285 -15.54 -0.53 -19.61
N LEU A 286 -14.28 -0.38 -19.20
CA LEU A 286 -13.17 -1.25 -19.57
C LEU A 286 -12.85 -2.21 -18.41
N PRO A 287 -13.20 -3.51 -18.50
CA PRO A 287 -12.91 -4.48 -17.42
C PRO A 287 -11.42 -4.57 -17.08
N ALA A 288 -10.53 -4.42 -18.05
CA ALA A 288 -9.08 -4.43 -17.84
C ALA A 288 -8.63 -3.36 -16.82
N LEU A 289 -9.32 -2.22 -16.80
CA LEU A 289 -9.02 -1.10 -15.90
C LEU A 289 -9.67 -1.22 -14.53
N MET A 290 -10.52 -2.22 -14.29
CA MET A 290 -11.12 -2.44 -12.97
C MET A 290 -10.17 -3.13 -11.99
N LYS A 291 -9.00 -3.55 -12.45
CA LYS A 291 -7.95 -4.12 -11.59
C LYS A 291 -7.33 -3.04 -10.70
N PRO A 292 -6.81 -3.39 -9.50
CA PRO A 292 -6.29 -2.43 -8.54
C PRO A 292 -5.18 -1.51 -9.08
N ALA A 293 -4.16 -2.05 -9.75
CA ALA A 293 -3.02 -1.27 -10.25
C ALA A 293 -3.40 -0.22 -11.32
N PRO A 294 -4.16 -0.55 -12.40
CA PRO A 294 -4.67 0.45 -13.33
C PRO A 294 -5.55 1.51 -12.66
N ARG A 295 -6.39 1.12 -11.69
CA ARG A 295 -7.24 2.08 -10.97
C ARG A 295 -6.45 3.03 -10.09
N SER A 296 -5.45 2.52 -9.35
CA SER A 296 -4.56 3.36 -8.57
C SER A 296 -3.87 4.42 -9.44
N LEU A 297 -3.32 3.99 -10.58
CA LEU A 297 -2.68 4.94 -11.52
C LEU A 297 -3.69 5.95 -12.09
N ALA A 298 -4.89 5.51 -12.50
CA ALA A 298 -5.93 6.41 -13.01
C ALA A 298 -6.34 7.47 -11.98
N VAL A 299 -6.46 7.09 -10.71
CA VAL A 299 -6.75 8.01 -9.60
C VAL A 299 -5.63 9.01 -9.39
N GLN A 300 -4.36 8.56 -9.44
CA GLN A 300 -3.20 9.45 -9.30
C GLN A 300 -3.16 10.47 -10.44
N LEU A 301 -3.34 10.04 -11.70
CA LEU A 301 -3.38 10.93 -12.86
C LEU A 301 -4.53 11.92 -12.79
N TRP A 302 -5.71 11.47 -12.34
CA TRP A 302 -6.84 12.37 -12.13
C TRP A 302 -6.53 13.43 -11.07
N GLY A 303 -5.87 13.04 -9.98
CA GLY A 303 -5.44 13.95 -8.92
C GLY A 303 -4.46 15.01 -9.39
N LEU A 304 -3.60 14.72 -10.37
CA LEU A 304 -2.69 15.71 -10.96
C LEU A 304 -3.41 16.84 -11.72
N LYS A 305 -4.59 16.55 -12.28
CA LYS A 305 -5.37 17.53 -13.07
C LYS A 305 -6.32 18.34 -12.19
N HIS A 306 -6.74 17.80 -11.05
CA HIS A 306 -7.70 18.41 -10.13
C HIS A 306 -6.99 18.86 -8.86
N ASP A 307 -7.45 19.96 -8.28
CA ASP A 307 -6.77 20.59 -7.14
C ASP A 307 -6.63 19.61 -5.96
N HIS A 308 -5.40 19.38 -5.52
CA HIS A 308 -5.08 18.44 -4.44
C HIS A 308 -5.79 18.77 -3.12
N ALA A 309 -6.26 20.00 -2.93
CA ALA A 309 -6.97 20.42 -1.72
C ALA A 309 -8.35 19.73 -1.58
N GLU A 310 -9.07 19.51 -2.69
CA GLU A 310 -10.37 18.81 -2.68
C GLU A 310 -10.21 17.28 -2.63
N ALA A 311 -9.10 16.75 -3.12
CA ALA A 311 -8.86 15.32 -3.26
C ALA A 311 -7.99 14.72 -2.12
N GLY A 312 -7.34 15.54 -1.28
CA GLY A 312 -6.24 15.15 -0.42
C GLY A 312 -6.45 13.87 0.40
N LYS A 313 -7.45 13.83 1.29
CA LYS A 313 -7.75 12.63 2.11
C LYS A 313 -8.34 11.48 1.28
N ALA A 314 -9.07 11.80 0.21
CA ALA A 314 -9.70 10.82 -0.65
C ALA A 314 -8.68 10.07 -1.52
N LEU A 315 -7.58 10.73 -1.93
CA LEU A 315 -6.49 10.12 -2.70
C LEU A 315 -5.81 8.98 -1.93
N GLU A 316 -5.79 9.03 -0.62
CA GLU A 316 -5.20 7.98 0.23
C GLU A 316 -6.24 6.90 0.59
N ALA A 317 -7.44 7.31 1.02
CA ALA A 317 -8.43 6.40 1.60
C ALA A 317 -9.09 5.49 0.55
N VAL A 318 -9.52 6.02 -0.60
CA VAL A 318 -10.29 5.25 -1.59
C VAL A 318 -9.47 4.21 -2.35
N PRO A 319 -8.22 4.50 -2.80
CA PRO A 319 -7.35 3.46 -3.37
C PRO A 319 -7.04 2.34 -2.39
N HIS A 320 -6.87 2.65 -1.11
CA HIS A 320 -6.65 1.65 -0.07
C HIS A 320 -7.88 0.74 0.10
N LEU A 321 -9.10 1.33 0.11
CA LEU A 321 -10.35 0.57 0.18
C LEU A 321 -10.56 -0.28 -1.08
N ALA A 322 -10.21 0.24 -2.25
CA ALA A 322 -10.27 -0.51 -3.51
C ALA A 322 -9.26 -1.67 -3.53
N ALA A 323 -8.04 -1.46 -3.04
CA ALA A 323 -7.00 -2.47 -2.94
C ALA A 323 -7.34 -3.58 -1.93
N SER A 324 -8.11 -3.27 -0.86
CA SER A 324 -8.57 -4.25 0.12
C SER A 324 -9.59 -5.28 -0.41
N GLY A 325 -9.95 -5.20 -1.71
CA GLY A 325 -10.88 -6.13 -2.36
C GLY A 325 -12.34 -5.93 -1.99
N ARG A 326 -12.71 -4.88 -1.27
CA ARG A 326 -14.08 -4.58 -0.90
C ARG A 326 -14.92 -4.27 -2.14
N THR A 327 -16.08 -4.90 -2.23
CA THR A 327 -17.02 -4.71 -3.33
C THR A 327 -17.91 -3.49 -3.12
N SER A 328 -18.19 -3.13 -1.87
CA SER A 328 -18.92 -1.94 -1.46
C SER A 328 -18.48 -1.41 -0.09
N PHE A 329 -18.67 -0.09 0.12
CA PHE A 329 -18.41 0.58 1.41
C PHE A 329 -19.30 1.81 1.56
N PRO A 330 -19.48 2.36 2.78
CA PRO A 330 -20.28 3.58 3.01
C PRO A 330 -19.71 4.78 2.23
N VAL A 331 -20.59 5.67 1.79
CA VAL A 331 -20.21 6.93 1.12
C VAL A 331 -19.63 7.89 2.15
N ASP A 332 -18.47 8.44 1.88
CA ASP A 332 -17.95 9.61 2.56
C ASP A 332 -18.44 10.88 1.81
N LYS A 333 -19.12 11.77 2.54
CA LYS A 333 -19.70 12.99 1.97
C LYS A 333 -18.67 14.05 1.62
N ASP A 334 -17.48 13.96 2.24
CA ASP A 334 -16.38 14.89 2.01
C ASP A 334 -15.58 14.57 0.73
N VAL A 335 -15.87 13.40 0.12
CA VAL A 335 -15.21 12.94 -1.11
C VAL A 335 -16.03 13.31 -2.34
N PRO A 336 -15.46 13.99 -3.36
CA PRO A 336 -16.17 14.36 -4.58
C PRO A 336 -16.72 13.13 -5.32
N LYS A 337 -17.95 13.25 -5.86
CA LYS A 337 -18.58 12.15 -6.63
C LYS A 337 -17.78 11.75 -7.86
N SER A 338 -17.09 12.70 -8.51
CA SER A 338 -16.19 12.45 -9.64
C SER A 338 -15.05 11.53 -9.29
N PHE A 339 -14.53 11.63 -8.06
CA PHE A 339 -13.46 10.80 -7.56
C PHE A 339 -13.86 9.32 -7.44
N TYR A 340 -15.05 9.04 -6.88
CA TYR A 340 -15.57 7.67 -6.80
C TYR A 340 -15.68 7.01 -8.18
N ARG A 341 -16.17 7.77 -9.18
CA ARG A 341 -16.25 7.26 -10.56
C ARG A 341 -14.89 6.89 -11.12
N VAL A 342 -13.89 7.76 -10.95
CA VAL A 342 -12.52 7.50 -11.40
C VAL A 342 -11.91 6.31 -10.65
N ALA A 343 -12.21 6.15 -9.37
CA ALA A 343 -11.81 4.99 -8.59
C ALA A 343 -12.56 3.70 -8.99
N GLY A 344 -13.52 3.76 -9.92
CA GLY A 344 -14.28 2.60 -10.42
C GLY A 344 -15.49 2.23 -9.59
N PHE A 345 -16.03 3.19 -8.82
CA PHE A 345 -17.20 3.00 -7.96
C PHE A 345 -18.36 3.90 -8.38
N LYS A 346 -19.58 3.44 -8.18
CA LYS A 346 -20.82 4.23 -8.30
C LYS A 346 -21.43 4.43 -6.92
N ILE A 347 -21.87 5.65 -6.65
CA ILE A 347 -22.63 5.96 -5.44
C ILE A 347 -24.07 5.48 -5.63
N CYS A 348 -24.52 4.60 -4.75
CA CYS A 348 -25.85 4.01 -4.72
C CYS A 348 -26.46 4.23 -3.32
N GLY A 349 -27.20 5.32 -3.15
CA GLY A 349 -27.76 5.72 -1.85
C GLY A 349 -26.66 6.02 -0.82
N GLU A 350 -26.64 5.27 0.27
CA GLU A 350 -25.69 5.44 1.37
C GLU A 350 -24.35 4.70 1.15
N ARG A 351 -24.24 3.93 0.07
CA ARG A 351 -23.05 3.10 -0.20
C ARG A 351 -22.49 3.37 -1.59
N THR A 352 -21.20 3.19 -1.71
CA THR A 352 -20.53 3.06 -2.99
C THR A 352 -20.39 1.59 -3.34
N VAL A 353 -20.59 1.25 -4.60
CA VAL A 353 -20.43 -0.11 -5.11
C VAL A 353 -19.54 -0.08 -6.34
N ARG A 354 -18.64 -1.06 -6.44
CA ARG A 354 -17.73 -1.19 -7.58
C ARG A 354 -18.52 -1.47 -8.87
N VAL A 355 -18.18 -0.78 -9.96
CA VAL A 355 -18.94 -0.79 -11.21
C VAL A 355 -19.11 -2.20 -11.79
N ASP A 356 -18.06 -3.01 -11.82
CA ASP A 356 -18.12 -4.39 -12.32
C ASP A 356 -19.05 -5.30 -11.49
N ILE A 357 -19.16 -5.02 -10.19
CA ILE A 357 -20.08 -5.72 -9.28
C ILE A 357 -21.53 -5.30 -9.56
N LEU A 358 -21.79 -4.01 -9.81
CA LEU A 358 -23.12 -3.55 -10.20
C LEU A 358 -23.58 -4.16 -11.51
N GLU A 359 -22.69 -4.30 -12.48
CA GLU A 359 -23.03 -4.92 -13.74
C GLU A 359 -23.28 -6.43 -13.59
N ARG A 360 -22.52 -7.13 -12.73
CA ARG A 360 -22.81 -8.51 -12.36
C ARG A 360 -24.12 -8.66 -11.60
N LEU A 361 -24.45 -7.73 -10.72
CA LEU A 361 -25.73 -7.70 -10.04
C LEU A 361 -26.87 -7.57 -11.06
N ALA A 362 -26.74 -6.69 -12.04
CA ALA A 362 -27.70 -6.56 -13.14
C ALA A 362 -27.84 -7.85 -13.96
N ASP A 363 -26.72 -8.57 -14.17
CA ASP A 363 -26.74 -9.85 -14.87
C ASP A 363 -27.46 -10.97 -14.06
N LEU A 364 -27.48 -10.88 -12.72
CA LEU A 364 -28.27 -11.78 -11.85
C LEU A 364 -29.76 -11.38 -11.82
N ILE A 365 -30.07 -10.09 -11.81
CA ILE A 365 -31.46 -9.58 -11.75
C ILE A 365 -32.18 -9.76 -13.09
N ARG A 366 -31.51 -9.52 -14.21
CA ARG A 366 -32.11 -9.52 -15.54
C ARG A 366 -32.81 -10.83 -15.92
N PRO A 367 -32.24 -12.03 -15.70
CA PRO A 367 -32.95 -13.28 -15.97
C PRO A 367 -34.19 -13.45 -15.10
N ALA A 368 -34.14 -13.05 -13.81
CA ALA A 368 -35.25 -13.15 -12.89
C ALA A 368 -36.44 -12.26 -13.31
N VAL A 369 -36.15 -11.03 -13.73
CA VAL A 369 -37.16 -10.07 -14.23
C VAL A 369 -37.67 -10.45 -15.63
N ALA A 370 -36.81 -11.02 -16.48
CA ALA A 370 -37.21 -11.42 -17.83
C ALA A 370 -38.10 -12.68 -17.88
N TYR A 371 -38.06 -13.51 -16.84
CA TYR A 371 -38.87 -14.72 -16.74
C TYR A 371 -40.30 -14.36 -16.31
N ARG A 372 -41.28 -14.77 -17.10
CA ARG A 372 -42.71 -14.52 -16.80
C ARG A 372 -43.39 -15.83 -16.40
N PRO A 373 -43.72 -16.03 -15.11
CA PRO A 373 -44.47 -17.20 -14.65
C PRO A 373 -45.79 -17.35 -15.44
N GLY A 374 -46.13 -18.57 -15.86
CA GLY A 374 -47.30 -18.86 -16.67
C GLY A 374 -47.22 -18.50 -18.16
N ILE A 375 -46.10 -17.93 -18.63
CA ILE A 375 -45.84 -17.64 -20.06
C ILE A 375 -44.52 -18.32 -20.52
N THR A 376 -43.47 -18.11 -19.75
CA THR A 376 -42.14 -18.68 -20.07
C THR A 376 -42.09 -20.12 -19.61
N ALA A 377 -41.83 -21.07 -20.53
CA ALA A 377 -41.70 -22.47 -20.20
C ALA A 377 -40.30 -22.78 -19.60
N GLY A 378 -40.24 -23.64 -18.60
CA GLY A 378 -39.03 -24.10 -17.94
C GLY A 378 -38.92 -23.69 -16.48
N GLU A 379 -37.78 -24.01 -15.85
CA GLU A 379 -37.53 -23.71 -14.47
C GLU A 379 -37.22 -22.21 -14.27
N PRO A 380 -37.85 -21.55 -13.29
CA PRO A 380 -37.64 -20.13 -13.04
C PRO A 380 -36.20 -19.86 -12.53
N PRO A 381 -35.51 -18.83 -13.05
CA PRO A 381 -34.24 -18.41 -12.50
C PRO A 381 -34.35 -18.05 -11.03
N PRO A 382 -33.26 -18.21 -10.23
CA PRO A 382 -33.25 -17.84 -8.82
C PRO A 382 -33.66 -16.37 -8.61
N GLY A 383 -34.58 -16.14 -7.69
CA GLY A 383 -35.07 -14.81 -7.39
C GLY A 383 -36.23 -14.31 -8.25
N THR A 384 -36.79 -15.11 -9.13
CA THR A 384 -37.97 -14.75 -9.92
C THR A 384 -39.20 -14.53 -9.03
N ALA A 385 -39.98 -13.49 -9.34
CA ALA A 385 -41.27 -13.20 -8.71
C ALA A 385 -42.34 -12.86 -9.78
N ASP A 386 -43.58 -12.79 -9.35
CA ASP A 386 -44.70 -12.38 -10.22
C ASP A 386 -44.55 -10.94 -10.72
N ARG A 387 -45.18 -10.61 -11.85
CA ARG A 387 -45.31 -9.26 -12.41
C ARG A 387 -44.02 -8.55 -12.76
N ASP A 388 -43.10 -9.26 -13.38
CA ASP A 388 -41.79 -8.73 -13.79
C ASP A 388 -40.91 -8.26 -12.59
N GLY A 389 -41.19 -8.76 -11.36
CA GLY A 389 -40.44 -8.47 -10.15
C GLY A 389 -39.42 -9.54 -9.83
N PHE A 390 -38.57 -9.28 -8.82
CA PHE A 390 -37.63 -10.23 -8.30
C PHE A 390 -37.51 -10.14 -6.77
N ILE A 391 -37.06 -11.20 -6.14
CA ILE A 391 -36.70 -11.22 -4.72
C ILE A 391 -35.18 -11.24 -4.57
N VAL A 392 -34.69 -10.62 -3.51
CA VAL A 392 -33.25 -10.57 -3.22
C VAL A 392 -32.76 -11.96 -2.82
N THR A 393 -31.79 -12.49 -3.54
CA THR A 393 -31.17 -13.78 -3.25
C THR A 393 -29.89 -13.60 -2.45
N VAL A 394 -29.46 -14.67 -1.76
CA VAL A 394 -28.17 -14.71 -1.04
C VAL A 394 -27.01 -14.44 -2.00
N GLY A 395 -27.09 -14.89 -3.25
CA GLY A 395 -26.07 -14.62 -4.26
C GLY A 395 -25.90 -13.12 -4.56
N MET A 396 -27.00 -12.36 -4.60
CA MET A 396 -26.96 -10.92 -4.84
C MET A 396 -26.33 -10.16 -3.65
N THR A 397 -26.73 -10.48 -2.42
CA THR A 397 -26.19 -9.85 -1.21
C THR A 397 -24.71 -10.18 -0.97
N SER A 398 -24.32 -11.44 -1.19
CA SER A 398 -22.92 -11.87 -1.11
C SER A 398 -22.04 -11.19 -2.15
N LEU A 399 -22.52 -11.01 -3.38
CA LEU A 399 -21.80 -10.34 -4.46
C LEU A 399 -21.48 -8.88 -4.09
N VAL A 400 -22.45 -8.17 -3.54
CA VAL A 400 -22.31 -6.74 -3.17
C VAL A 400 -21.63 -6.58 -1.80
N GLY A 401 -21.68 -7.60 -0.94
CA GLY A 401 -21.10 -7.57 0.40
C GLY A 401 -21.90 -6.75 1.40
N CYS A 402 -23.22 -6.65 1.21
CA CYS A 402 -24.14 -6.03 2.17
C CYS A 402 -25.56 -6.61 2.02
N SER A 403 -26.38 -6.47 3.06
CA SER A 403 -27.74 -7.01 3.13
C SER A 403 -28.69 -6.00 3.81
N GLY A 404 -29.96 -6.35 3.88
CA GLY A 404 -30.98 -5.54 4.54
C GLY A 404 -31.14 -4.16 3.93
N GLU A 405 -31.36 -3.15 4.76
CA GLU A 405 -31.62 -1.76 4.33
C GLU A 405 -30.51 -1.16 3.48
N SER A 406 -29.24 -1.51 3.77
CA SER A 406 -28.10 -1.09 2.94
C SER A 406 -28.21 -1.61 1.50
N PHE A 407 -28.64 -2.85 1.32
CA PHE A 407 -28.85 -3.43 -0.01
C PHE A 407 -30.09 -2.82 -0.70
N ALA A 408 -31.18 -2.64 0.05
CA ALA A 408 -32.40 -1.96 -0.42
C ALA A 408 -32.12 -0.54 -0.90
N SER A 409 -31.27 0.21 -0.17
CA SER A 409 -30.81 1.55 -0.59
C SER A 409 -30.10 1.53 -1.95
N ILE A 410 -29.29 0.48 -2.22
CA ILE A 410 -28.62 0.29 -3.51
C ILE A 410 -29.66 0.05 -4.62
N LEU A 411 -30.63 -0.86 -4.41
CA LEU A 411 -31.67 -1.15 -5.39
C LEU A 411 -32.53 0.07 -5.73
N ARG A 412 -32.94 0.86 -4.71
CA ARG A 412 -33.66 2.12 -4.93
C ARG A 412 -32.84 3.12 -5.75
N ALA A 413 -31.54 3.23 -5.47
CA ALA A 413 -30.66 4.12 -6.25
C ALA A 413 -30.46 3.64 -7.71
N LEU A 414 -30.64 2.35 -7.99
CA LEU A 414 -30.63 1.78 -9.35
C LEU A 414 -31.98 1.91 -10.07
N GLY A 415 -33.03 2.38 -9.38
CA GLY A 415 -34.35 2.64 -9.94
C GLY A 415 -35.38 1.53 -9.70
N TYR A 416 -35.06 0.54 -8.86
CA TYR A 416 -36.04 -0.47 -8.44
C TYR A 416 -36.91 0.05 -7.29
N VAL A 417 -38.15 -0.44 -7.21
CA VAL A 417 -39.11 -0.11 -6.17
C VAL A 417 -39.52 -1.36 -5.43
N GLY A 418 -39.27 -1.39 -4.12
CA GLY A 418 -39.59 -2.54 -3.27
C GLY A 418 -41.05 -2.46 -2.79
N GLU A 419 -41.79 -3.57 -2.89
CA GLU A 419 -43.14 -3.77 -2.39
C GLU A 419 -43.22 -4.97 -1.45
N GLN A 420 -43.82 -4.80 -0.28
CA GLN A 420 -44.06 -5.92 0.65
C GLN A 420 -45.35 -6.63 0.31
N ARG A 421 -45.31 -7.95 0.11
CA ARG A 421 -46.45 -8.78 -0.26
C ARG A 421 -46.54 -10.00 0.64
N LYS A 422 -47.77 -10.41 0.99
CA LYS A 422 -48.00 -11.70 1.68
C LYS A 422 -48.11 -12.83 0.66
N GLY A 423 -47.39 -13.92 0.90
CA GLY A 423 -47.49 -15.14 0.10
C GLY A 423 -46.18 -15.54 -0.57
N PRO A 424 -46.21 -16.58 -1.43
CA PRO A 424 -45.05 -17.02 -2.18
C PRO A 424 -44.67 -16.01 -3.28
N ALA A 425 -43.42 -15.98 -3.71
CA ALA A 425 -42.92 -15.09 -4.76
C ALA A 425 -43.60 -15.34 -6.11
N ILE A 426 -43.93 -16.58 -6.41
CA ILE A 426 -44.64 -17.02 -7.62
C ILE A 426 -45.97 -17.61 -7.19
N THR A 427 -47.06 -17.00 -7.64
CA THR A 427 -48.45 -17.45 -7.37
C THR A 427 -49.10 -18.10 -8.59
N ILE A 428 -48.49 -17.97 -9.77
CA ILE A 428 -48.99 -18.48 -11.05
C ILE A 428 -48.41 -19.87 -11.32
N PRO A 429 -49.19 -20.85 -11.76
CA PRO A 429 -48.66 -22.18 -12.06
C PRO A 429 -47.63 -22.12 -13.21
N LEU A 430 -46.54 -22.83 -13.02
CA LEU A 430 -45.41 -22.88 -13.96
C LEU A 430 -45.73 -23.82 -15.13
N ILE A 431 -45.31 -23.43 -16.34
CA ILE A 431 -45.42 -24.28 -17.53
C ILE A 431 -44.17 -25.15 -17.60
N ALA A 432 -44.37 -26.48 -17.47
CA ALA A 432 -43.30 -27.43 -17.68
C ALA A 432 -42.77 -27.34 -19.11
N ARG A 433 -41.46 -27.34 -19.29
CA ARG A 433 -40.85 -27.46 -20.62
C ARG A 433 -41.16 -28.86 -21.14
N ALA A 434 -41.83 -28.96 -22.29
CA ALA A 434 -42.02 -30.25 -22.94
C ALA A 434 -40.66 -30.92 -23.13
N PRO A 435 -40.49 -32.23 -22.81
CA PRO A 435 -39.25 -32.93 -23.05
C PRO A 435 -38.91 -32.78 -24.52
N THR A 436 -37.78 -32.20 -24.82
CA THR A 436 -37.24 -32.16 -26.19
C THR A 436 -36.94 -33.61 -26.54
N GLU A 437 -37.75 -34.24 -27.38
CA GLU A 437 -37.42 -35.55 -27.93
C GLU A 437 -36.01 -35.44 -28.54
N PRO A 438 -35.11 -36.38 -28.25
CA PRO A 438 -33.81 -36.41 -28.90
C PRO A 438 -34.07 -36.53 -30.41
N VAL A 439 -33.71 -35.48 -31.15
CA VAL A 439 -33.70 -35.51 -32.61
C VAL A 439 -32.75 -36.64 -32.99
N GLN A 440 -33.32 -37.77 -33.40
CA GLN A 440 -32.54 -38.83 -34.01
C GLN A 440 -31.95 -38.25 -35.30
N PRO A 441 -30.65 -38.34 -35.53
CA PRO A 441 -30.09 -37.90 -36.79
C PRO A 441 -30.67 -38.75 -37.91
N SER A 442 -31.44 -38.13 -38.78
CA SER A 442 -31.90 -38.70 -40.03
C SER A 442 -30.69 -39.09 -40.88
N ALA A 443 -30.59 -40.35 -41.25
CA ALA A 443 -29.48 -40.97 -41.98
C ALA A 443 -29.37 -40.52 -43.44
N ASN A 444 -29.61 -39.24 -43.78
CA ASN A 444 -29.60 -38.79 -45.17
C ASN A 444 -28.82 -37.51 -45.49
N ASP A 445 -27.94 -37.07 -44.59
CA ASP A 445 -27.04 -35.94 -44.92
C ASP A 445 -25.57 -36.28 -44.64
N ALA A 446 -25.13 -37.36 -45.27
CA ALA A 446 -23.72 -37.69 -45.34
C ALA A 446 -23.16 -37.30 -46.71
N VAL A 447 -23.19 -36.03 -47.11
CA VAL A 447 -22.27 -35.45 -48.11
C VAL A 447 -22.34 -33.92 -47.97
N SER A 448 -21.20 -33.30 -47.64
CA SER A 448 -20.93 -31.86 -47.63
C SER A 448 -20.92 -31.19 -46.26
N SER A 449 -19.81 -31.35 -45.54
CA SER A 449 -19.20 -30.28 -44.72
C SER A 449 -17.85 -30.70 -44.13
N GLU A 450 -16.88 -30.87 -44.99
CA GLU A 450 -15.50 -30.55 -44.57
C GLU A 450 -15.32 -29.06 -44.75
N LEU A 451 -15.00 -28.39 -43.67
CA LEU A 451 -14.43 -27.07 -43.50
C LEU A 451 -15.24 -26.17 -42.55
N SER A 452 -14.69 -26.05 -41.40
CA SER A 452 -14.95 -25.01 -40.40
C SER A 452 -15.54 -25.55 -39.10
N GLU A 453 -14.61 -25.77 -38.18
CA GLU A 453 -14.84 -25.45 -36.77
C GLU A 453 -13.63 -25.79 -35.91
N LYS A 454 -13.06 -24.79 -35.33
CA LYS A 454 -12.26 -24.96 -34.14
C LYS A 454 -12.78 -24.01 -33.10
N PRO A 455 -13.42 -24.50 -32.06
CA PRO A 455 -13.74 -23.69 -30.90
C PRO A 455 -12.55 -23.64 -29.95
N ALA A 456 -12.34 -22.46 -29.39
CA ALA A 456 -11.55 -22.25 -28.19
C ALA A 456 -12.33 -22.75 -26.99
N ASP A 457 -11.73 -23.59 -26.17
CA ASP A 457 -11.75 -23.39 -24.71
C ASP A 457 -10.90 -24.44 -23.98
N ALA A 458 -10.49 -24.02 -22.78
CA ALA A 458 -10.00 -24.79 -21.65
C ALA A 458 -8.49 -24.94 -21.47
N ALA A 459 -8.10 -24.31 -20.37
CA ALA A 459 -6.94 -24.48 -19.57
C ALA A 459 -6.52 -25.93 -19.33
N GLU A 460 -5.21 -26.18 -19.33
CA GLU A 460 -4.60 -27.04 -18.31
C GLU A 460 -3.10 -26.78 -18.22
N GLU A 461 -2.68 -26.70 -17.00
CA GLU A 461 -1.28 -26.66 -16.57
C GLU A 461 -0.56 -27.97 -16.93
N ALA A 462 0.72 -27.91 -17.22
CA ALA A 462 1.74 -28.69 -16.57
C ALA A 462 3.03 -28.82 -17.39
N SER A 463 4.12 -28.33 -16.78
CA SER A 463 5.32 -29.10 -16.45
C SER A 463 6.28 -29.57 -17.55
N ILE A 464 7.41 -28.90 -17.59
CA ILE A 464 8.81 -29.39 -17.47
C ILE A 464 9.39 -30.30 -18.56
N ALA A 465 10.38 -29.71 -19.23
CA ALA A 465 11.77 -30.11 -19.49
C ALA A 465 12.07 -31.29 -20.45
N PRO A 466 13.32 -31.52 -20.83
CA PRO A 466 13.87 -31.24 -22.15
C PRO A 466 14.49 -32.50 -22.79
N ALA A 467 14.66 -32.51 -24.11
CA ALA A 467 15.67 -33.34 -24.80
C ALA A 467 15.80 -32.80 -26.23
N ALA A 468 16.90 -32.30 -26.61
CA ALA A 468 18.13 -32.91 -27.09
C ALA A 468 18.07 -33.35 -28.58
N ALA A 469 19.05 -32.81 -29.27
CA ALA A 469 19.81 -33.35 -30.38
C ALA A 469 19.35 -33.05 -31.80
N ALA A 470 20.18 -32.36 -32.44
CA ALA A 470 21.16 -32.62 -33.51
C ALA A 470 20.59 -32.18 -34.89
N ASP A 471 21.28 -31.61 -35.78
CA ASP A 471 22.61 -31.74 -36.30
C ASP A 471 22.85 -30.70 -37.40
N GLY A 472 24.06 -30.33 -37.62
CA GLY A 472 24.59 -30.07 -38.95
C GLY A 472 25.14 -28.70 -39.28
N SER A 473 26.45 -28.54 -39.01
CA SER A 473 27.56 -28.13 -39.89
C SER A 473 27.45 -26.71 -40.52
N GLU A 474 28.47 -25.92 -40.68
CA GLU A 474 29.89 -26.08 -40.94
C GLU A 474 30.62 -24.73 -40.85
N THR A 475 31.78 -24.78 -40.27
CA THR A 475 33.08 -24.16 -40.60
C THR A 475 33.27 -22.67 -40.71
N ALA A 476 34.18 -22.07 -40.01
CA ALA A 476 35.64 -21.88 -40.16
C ALA A 476 36.18 -20.97 -39.06
N VAL A 477 37.07 -21.41 -38.20
CA VAL A 477 38.54 -21.43 -38.16
C VAL A 477 39.19 -20.05 -38.23
N VAL A 478 39.97 -19.73 -37.20
CA VAL A 478 41.39 -19.36 -37.04
C VAL A 478 41.55 -18.72 -35.67
N GLU A 479 42.15 -19.40 -34.72
CA GLU A 479 43.58 -19.45 -34.23
C GLU A 479 43.98 -18.18 -33.49
N THR A 480 44.41 -18.30 -32.34
CA THR A 480 45.54 -18.68 -31.47
C THR A 480 46.07 -17.47 -30.75
N GLU A 481 46.42 -17.45 -29.53
CA GLU A 481 47.51 -17.92 -28.66
C GLU A 481 47.29 -17.37 -27.24
N LEU A 482 47.28 -18.10 -26.21
CA LEU A 482 48.29 -18.79 -25.39
C LEU A 482 49.24 -17.89 -24.57
N LEU A 483 49.30 -18.21 -23.32
CA LEU A 483 50.37 -18.08 -22.31
C LEU A 483 49.94 -17.26 -21.08
N SER A 484 49.93 -17.67 -19.89
CA SER A 484 50.61 -18.64 -19.04
C SER A 484 50.51 -18.10 -17.62
N GLN A 485 50.13 -18.95 -16.71
CA GLN A 485 50.42 -18.78 -15.27
C GLN A 485 51.90 -19.03 -15.00
N PRO A 486 52.48 -18.65 -13.85
CA PRO A 486 52.59 -19.59 -12.76
C PRO A 486 52.37 -19.01 -11.35
N GLN A 487 51.87 -19.82 -10.54
CA GLN A 487 52.10 -20.41 -9.22
C GLN A 487 53.35 -20.03 -8.41
N GLU A 488 53.15 -20.12 -7.09
CA GLU A 488 54.03 -20.44 -5.94
C GLU A 488 54.22 -19.28 -4.96
N ALA A 489 54.26 -19.44 -3.65
CA ALA A 489 54.01 -20.48 -2.65
C ALA A 489 54.17 -19.84 -1.26
N ALA A 490 53.45 -20.38 -0.28
CA ALA A 490 53.82 -20.68 1.13
C ALA A 490 54.58 -19.61 1.95
N ASP A 491 54.27 -19.31 3.16
CA ASP A 491 54.31 -20.10 4.37
C ASP A 491 53.98 -19.28 5.64
N GLU A 492 53.40 -19.94 6.55
CA GLU A 492 53.51 -20.06 8.01
C GLU A 492 52.88 -19.08 8.99
N ALA A 493 51.94 -19.66 9.70
CA ALA A 493 51.86 -19.86 11.15
C ALA A 493 51.45 -18.72 12.08
N GLY A 494 50.41 -19.02 12.86
CA GLY A 494 50.27 -18.49 14.22
C GLY A 494 48.83 -18.25 14.70
N GLU A 495 48.13 -19.29 15.15
CA GLU A 495 47.02 -19.29 16.11
C GLU A 495 47.50 -18.85 17.52
N PRO A 496 46.69 -18.51 18.56
CA PRO A 496 45.32 -19.01 18.80
C PRO A 496 44.31 -18.03 19.44
N ALA A 497 43.04 -18.40 19.26
CA ALA A 497 41.89 -18.41 20.16
C ALA A 497 41.76 -17.43 21.35
N GLN A 498 40.59 -16.80 21.45
CA GLN A 498 39.67 -16.86 22.61
C GLN A 498 38.30 -16.20 22.29
N ALA A 499 37.32 -17.03 22.19
CA ALA A 499 36.09 -17.15 22.99
C ALA A 499 35.20 -15.92 23.10
N ALA A 500 34.00 -16.08 22.51
CA ALA A 500 32.78 -15.33 22.70
C ALA A 500 32.23 -15.37 24.16
N PRO A 501 31.25 -14.54 24.49
CA PRO A 501 29.99 -15.22 24.79
C PRO A 501 28.77 -14.64 24.05
N ALA A 502 27.94 -15.57 23.60
CA ALA A 502 26.57 -15.42 23.22
C ALA A 502 25.71 -15.18 24.46
N GLU A 503 25.07 -14.01 24.55
CA GLU A 503 23.97 -13.77 25.52
C GLU A 503 23.23 -12.48 25.20
N GLU A 504 22.65 -12.38 24.01
CA GLU A 504 21.72 -11.27 23.68
C GLU A 504 20.66 -11.62 22.62
N ALA A 505 20.35 -12.91 22.44
CA ALA A 505 19.30 -13.35 21.51
C ALA A 505 18.05 -13.96 22.19
N ALA A 506 17.93 -13.84 23.52
CA ALA A 506 16.81 -14.44 24.26
C ALA A 506 15.77 -13.44 24.80
N ALA A 507 15.93 -12.14 24.56
CA ALA A 507 15.02 -11.13 25.12
C ALA A 507 13.93 -10.62 24.15
N THR A 508 13.95 -10.96 22.86
CA THR A 508 12.96 -10.51 21.88
C THR A 508 11.88 -11.54 21.55
N ALA A 509 12.02 -12.78 21.98
CA ALA A 509 11.01 -13.84 21.76
C ALA A 509 9.96 -13.96 22.87
N ALA A 510 10.07 -13.20 23.95
CA ALA A 510 9.14 -13.29 25.11
C ALA A 510 8.01 -12.24 25.07
N ILE A 511 8.03 -11.30 24.13
CA ILE A 511 7.01 -10.24 24.05
C ILE A 511 5.91 -10.56 23.00
N GLU A 512 6.17 -11.46 22.05
CA GLU A 512 5.17 -11.85 21.04
C GLU A 512 4.19 -12.95 21.49
N ASN A 513 4.48 -13.69 22.56
CA ASN A 513 3.59 -14.74 23.05
C ASN A 513 2.62 -14.32 24.16
N ALA A 514 2.69 -13.08 24.64
CA ALA A 514 1.79 -12.58 25.71
C ALA A 514 0.54 -11.86 25.17
N VAL A 515 0.41 -11.66 23.86
CA VAL A 515 -0.75 -10.95 23.24
C VAL A 515 -1.79 -11.92 22.66
N VAL A 516 -1.47 -13.20 22.50
CA VAL A 516 -2.40 -14.19 21.93
C VAL A 516 -3.22 -14.94 22.98
N GLU A 517 -2.85 -14.88 24.26
CA GLU A 517 -3.52 -15.67 25.34
C GLU A 517 -4.61 -14.89 26.11
N ALA A 518 -4.91 -13.64 25.73
CA ALA A 518 -5.91 -12.81 26.42
C ALA A 518 -7.27 -12.67 25.69
N ALA A 519 -7.51 -13.40 24.60
CA ALA A 519 -8.73 -13.27 23.79
C ALA A 519 -9.67 -14.49 23.82
N GLU A 520 -9.42 -15.50 24.66
CA GLU A 520 -10.23 -16.73 24.70
C GLU A 520 -10.79 -17.09 26.10
N SER A 521 -11.26 -16.13 26.84
CA SER A 521 -12.07 -16.46 28.00
C SER A 521 -13.12 -15.37 28.21
N VAL A 522 -14.33 -15.63 27.78
CA VAL A 522 -15.63 -15.23 28.34
C VAL A 522 -16.71 -15.56 27.30
N VAL A 523 -17.39 -16.66 27.48
CA VAL A 523 -18.84 -16.87 27.58
C VAL A 523 -19.12 -18.36 27.66
N GLN A 524 -19.42 -18.85 28.85
CA GLN A 524 -20.24 -20.04 29.07
C GLN A 524 -21.54 -19.59 29.73
N PRO A 525 -22.70 -20.07 29.27
CA PRO A 525 -23.96 -19.85 30.00
C PRO A 525 -24.14 -20.88 31.09
N ALA A 526 -24.60 -20.41 32.24
CA ALA A 526 -24.92 -21.20 33.42
C ALA A 526 -26.22 -21.97 33.23
N ASP A 527 -26.16 -23.25 33.59
CA ASP A 527 -27.28 -24.14 33.86
C ASP A 527 -28.08 -23.69 35.09
N ALA A 528 -29.41 -23.79 35.01
CA ALA A 528 -30.27 -23.94 36.18
C ALA A 528 -31.43 -24.86 35.81
N GLU A 529 -31.35 -26.06 36.38
CA GLU A 529 -32.45 -27.02 36.53
C GLU A 529 -33.53 -26.48 37.48
N ASP A 530 -34.77 -26.79 37.23
CA ASP A 530 -35.77 -27.47 38.06
C ASP A 530 -37.15 -27.34 37.43
N GLY A 531 -37.83 -28.37 37.00
CA GLY A 531 -38.60 -29.34 37.75
C GLY A 531 -40.08 -29.01 37.69
N ILE A 532 -40.85 -30.04 37.18
CA ILE A 532 -42.29 -30.32 37.40
C ILE A 532 -43.19 -30.14 36.17
N ALA A 533 -43.50 -31.28 35.56
CA ALA A 533 -44.78 -31.53 34.87
C ALA A 533 -45.85 -31.91 35.94
N PRO A 534 -47.16 -32.02 35.67
CA PRO A 534 -47.82 -32.46 34.44
C PRO A 534 -49.21 -31.83 34.13
N GLU A 535 -49.73 -32.32 33.00
CA GLU A 535 -51.12 -32.62 32.63
C GLU A 535 -52.04 -31.59 31.95
N THR A 536 -52.39 -32.05 30.76
CA THR A 536 -53.70 -32.10 30.09
C THR A 536 -54.42 -30.82 29.67
N GLY A 537 -54.62 -30.77 28.36
CA GLY A 537 -55.61 -29.92 27.78
C GLY A 537 -55.50 -29.85 26.27
N VAL A 538 -56.01 -30.84 25.57
CA VAL A 538 -56.29 -30.82 24.15
C VAL A 538 -57.25 -29.67 23.86
N GLN A 539 -56.77 -28.66 23.11
CA GLN A 539 -57.63 -27.83 22.25
C GLN A 539 -56.86 -27.55 20.96
N GLU A 540 -57.25 -28.28 19.97
CA GLU A 540 -57.03 -28.06 18.55
C GLU A 540 -57.63 -26.70 18.18
N SER A 541 -56.75 -25.67 18.13
CA SER A 541 -57.04 -24.40 17.48
C SER A 541 -56.13 -24.35 16.23
N ALA A 542 -56.73 -24.58 15.07
CA ALA A 542 -56.12 -24.32 13.78
C ALA A 542 -55.76 -22.82 13.72
N ALA A 543 -54.53 -22.49 14.12
CA ALA A 543 -53.90 -21.22 13.79
C ALA A 543 -53.59 -21.28 12.29
N GLU A 544 -54.34 -20.58 11.48
CA GLU A 544 -53.95 -20.20 10.15
C GLU A 544 -52.57 -19.57 10.24
N ALA A 545 -51.56 -20.31 9.76
CA ALA A 545 -50.19 -19.80 9.68
C ALA A 545 -50.24 -18.58 8.72
N GLU A 546 -50.14 -17.38 9.27
CA GLU A 546 -50.03 -16.17 8.44
C GLU A 546 -48.91 -16.37 7.45
N ALA A 547 -49.22 -16.26 6.15
CA ALA A 547 -48.25 -16.39 5.07
C ALA A 547 -47.12 -15.38 5.29
N PRO A 548 -45.87 -15.80 5.12
CA PRO A 548 -44.71 -14.95 5.35
C PRO A 548 -44.76 -13.71 4.45
N MET A 549 -44.42 -12.54 5.00
CA MET A 549 -44.24 -11.32 4.22
C MET A 549 -42.94 -11.41 3.43
N ILE A 550 -43.00 -11.22 2.14
CA ILE A 550 -41.86 -11.15 1.24
C ILE A 550 -41.72 -9.80 0.61
N GLU A 551 -40.51 -9.35 0.36
CA GLU A 551 -40.22 -8.11 -0.34
C GLU A 551 -39.92 -8.41 -1.82
N ILE A 552 -40.70 -7.83 -2.72
CA ILE A 552 -40.55 -7.95 -4.18
C ILE A 552 -40.08 -6.61 -4.72
N TRP A 553 -39.09 -6.62 -5.56
CA TRP A 553 -38.46 -5.46 -6.17
C TRP A 553 -38.79 -5.34 -7.66
#